data_67f468ddc7cd1d2124530c6338ff1acb
#
_entry.id   67f468ddc7cd1d2124530c6338ff1acb
#
_cell.length_a   1.000
_cell.length_b   1.000
_cell.length_c   1.000
_cell.angle_alpha   90.00
_cell.angle_beta   90.00
_cell.angle_gamma   90.00
#
_symmetry.space_group_name_H-M   'P 1'
#
loop_
_entity.id
_entity.type
_entity.pdbx_description
1 polymer ?
#
loop_
_entity_poly.entity_id
_entity_poly.type
_entity_poly.pdbx_seq_one_letter_code
_entity_poly.pdbx_strand_id
1 'polypeptide(L)'
;MPRILYGVSPIGLGHATRSLVVARELERMGAEVRMFSGGNAAEFLRECGMSVEGIVDDAGPKVAGGEMKNAAAWYVRSWLAQRRNVPRVLRLAREFAPHAVVCDEEFSGMTAAGEVGVPRAFITDELELGFAKGRVARAIERRVERWYKGLLGSVDLLVIPDEGEDAGNRRYIGPIVRARTAPCAEVRRRHGIPDGRMVLVSLSGSGAGRELAPKALDALAAVPGGRPALVVVGNRGTKMEGEGVYDLGVVRDNQDLVACADLVISTAGKSTIDEAAAAGTPIIVVPIRNHAEQERNAAAFGFSSSDLERLRELVPPRVGARGEPRSYDGEVRAARLVMSLPRLRRPDG
;
A
#
# COMPACT_ATOMS: atom_id res chain seq x y z
N MET A 1 -2.83 12.65 27.14
CA MET A 1 -3.05 11.77 25.98
C MET A 1 -1.87 11.93 25.04
N PRO A 2 -1.19 10.89 24.60
CA PRO A 2 -0.11 10.98 23.62
C PRO A 2 -0.61 11.58 22.30
N ARG A 3 0.14 12.54 21.73
CA ARG A 3 -0.16 13.12 20.42
C ARG A 3 0.82 12.59 19.40
N ILE A 4 0.31 12.00 18.33
CA ILE A 4 1.09 11.38 17.26
C ILE A 4 0.75 12.07 15.94
N LEU A 5 1.76 12.67 15.31
CA LEU A 5 1.64 13.17 13.93
C LEU A 5 2.02 12.04 12.99
N TYR A 6 1.09 11.65 12.10
CA TYR A 6 1.24 10.49 11.24
C TYR A 6 1.27 10.89 9.75
N GLY A 7 2.43 10.77 9.11
CA GLY A 7 2.63 11.03 7.69
C GLY A 7 2.43 9.79 6.83
N VAL A 8 1.73 9.95 5.73
CA VAL A 8 1.45 8.84 4.79
C VAL A 8 1.88 9.23 3.40
N SER A 9 2.62 8.36 2.73
CA SER A 9 3.00 8.53 1.32
C SER A 9 1.76 8.80 0.46
N PRO A 10 1.77 9.82 -0.41
CA PRO A 10 0.68 10.10 -1.32
C PRO A 10 0.65 9.14 -2.53
N ILE A 11 1.66 8.28 -2.67
CA ILE A 11 1.85 7.41 -3.84
C ILE A 11 1.07 6.11 -3.66
N GLY A 12 0.05 5.93 -4.48
CA GLY A 12 -0.82 4.74 -4.41
C GLY A 12 -1.74 4.74 -3.18
N LEU A 13 -2.45 3.64 -2.97
CA LEU A 13 -3.35 3.46 -1.82
C LEU A 13 -2.84 2.44 -0.79
N GLY A 14 -1.80 1.66 -1.12
CA GLY A 14 -1.25 0.65 -0.23
C GLY A 14 -0.79 1.24 1.11
N HIS A 15 -0.04 2.35 1.06
CA HIS A 15 0.38 3.07 2.27
C HIS A 15 -0.80 3.62 3.07
N ALA A 16 -1.80 4.21 2.40
CA ALA A 16 -2.98 4.73 3.07
C ALA A 16 -3.80 3.63 3.75
N THR A 17 -3.96 2.47 3.11
CA THR A 17 -4.73 1.36 3.67
C THR A 17 -4.05 0.73 4.88
N ARG A 18 -2.73 0.51 4.86
CA ARG A 18 -2.01 -0.04 6.01
C ARG A 18 -1.88 0.99 7.14
N SER A 19 -1.64 2.26 6.82
CA SER A 19 -1.57 3.35 7.81
C SER A 19 -2.90 3.58 8.52
N LEU A 20 -4.02 3.40 7.83
CA LEU A 20 -5.36 3.51 8.41
C LEU A 20 -5.56 2.59 9.62
N VAL A 21 -5.17 1.31 9.49
CA VAL A 21 -5.37 0.35 10.59
C VAL A 21 -4.38 0.56 11.73
N VAL A 22 -3.15 0.97 11.44
CA VAL A 22 -2.18 1.34 12.48
C VAL A 22 -2.64 2.59 13.23
N ALA A 23 -3.12 3.62 12.52
CA ALA A 23 -3.62 4.85 13.14
C ALA A 23 -4.83 4.60 14.05
N ARG A 24 -5.79 3.79 13.59
CA ARG A 24 -6.94 3.37 14.41
C ARG A 24 -6.53 2.59 15.65
N GLU A 25 -5.54 1.74 15.53
CA GLU A 25 -5.03 0.99 16.69
C GLU A 25 -4.33 1.92 17.69
N LEU A 26 -3.58 2.92 17.22
CA LEU A 26 -3.01 3.98 18.08
C LEU A 26 -4.10 4.78 18.80
N GLU A 27 -5.20 5.15 18.10
CA GLU A 27 -6.35 5.81 18.71
C GLU A 27 -7.04 4.89 19.76
N ARG A 28 -7.21 3.60 19.45
CA ARG A 28 -7.74 2.61 20.41
C ARG A 28 -6.86 2.48 21.66
N MET A 29 -5.56 2.65 21.53
CA MET A 29 -4.60 2.69 22.64
C MET A 29 -4.59 4.02 23.39
N GLY A 30 -5.43 4.99 23.01
CA GLY A 30 -5.61 6.27 23.67
C GLY A 30 -4.67 7.38 23.18
N ALA A 31 -4.10 7.27 21.99
CA ALA A 31 -3.39 8.37 21.35
C ALA A 31 -4.37 9.30 20.61
N GLU A 32 -4.00 10.59 20.55
CA GLU A 32 -4.57 11.53 19.58
C GLU A 32 -3.73 11.47 18.32
N VAL A 33 -4.32 11.03 17.20
CA VAL A 33 -3.62 10.89 15.92
C VAL A 33 -4.08 11.97 14.97
N ARG A 34 -3.14 12.78 14.48
CA ARG A 34 -3.36 13.71 13.38
C ARG A 34 -2.54 13.25 12.18
N MET A 35 -3.22 13.01 11.07
CA MET A 35 -2.55 12.52 9.87
C MET A 35 -2.25 13.66 8.89
N PHE A 36 -1.25 13.45 8.03
CA PHE A 36 -1.01 14.28 6.86
C PHE A 36 -0.59 13.42 5.67
N SER A 37 -1.03 13.81 4.49
CA SER A 37 -0.73 13.14 3.23
C SER A 37 -1.02 14.09 2.06
N GLY A 38 -1.17 13.56 0.86
CA GLY A 38 -1.56 14.30 -0.34
C GLY A 38 -2.42 13.47 -1.27
N GLY A 39 -2.97 14.13 -2.29
CA GLY A 39 -3.70 13.49 -3.37
C GLY A 39 -4.74 12.48 -2.89
N ASN A 40 -4.76 11.36 -3.59
CA ASN A 40 -5.75 10.28 -3.37
C ASN A 40 -5.63 9.57 -2.01
N ALA A 41 -4.42 9.53 -1.43
CA ALA A 41 -4.22 8.92 -0.12
C ALA A 41 -4.90 9.77 0.98
N ALA A 42 -4.75 11.10 0.92
CA ALA A 42 -5.42 12.00 1.85
C ALA A 42 -6.96 11.95 1.71
N GLU A 43 -7.47 11.86 0.50
CA GLU A 43 -8.90 11.75 0.20
C GLU A 43 -9.48 10.44 0.76
N PHE A 44 -8.85 9.31 0.45
CA PHE A 44 -9.22 8.00 0.97
C PHE A 44 -9.26 7.97 2.51
N LEU A 45 -8.23 8.50 3.17
CA LEU A 45 -8.15 8.51 4.63
C LEU A 45 -9.25 9.37 5.27
N ARG A 46 -9.57 10.54 4.67
CA ARG A 46 -10.69 11.38 5.13
C ARG A 46 -12.03 10.67 4.97
N GLU A 47 -12.24 10.02 3.83
CA GLU A 47 -13.44 9.21 3.58
C GLU A 47 -13.58 8.05 4.56
N CYS A 48 -12.46 7.54 5.09
CA CYS A 48 -12.44 6.55 6.16
C CYS A 48 -12.59 7.15 7.56
N GLY A 49 -12.85 8.46 7.68
CA GLY A 49 -13.13 9.14 8.96
C GLY A 49 -11.90 9.62 9.71
N MET A 50 -10.70 9.59 9.11
CA MET A 50 -9.49 10.08 9.74
C MET A 50 -9.34 11.61 9.61
N SER A 51 -8.74 12.25 10.64
CA SER A 51 -8.34 13.67 10.58
C SER A 51 -7.06 13.80 9.75
N VAL A 52 -7.15 14.32 8.51
CA VAL A 52 -6.03 14.35 7.55
C VAL A 52 -5.82 15.72 6.93
N GLU A 53 -4.62 16.26 7.07
CA GLU A 53 -4.17 17.46 6.38
C GLU A 53 -3.62 17.09 4.97
N GLY A 54 -4.21 17.66 3.93
CA GLY A 54 -3.81 17.42 2.53
C GLY A 54 -2.70 18.37 2.10
N ILE A 55 -1.51 18.26 2.67
CA ILE A 55 -0.43 19.24 2.52
C ILE A 55 0.80 18.73 1.79
N VAL A 56 0.81 17.44 1.41
CA VAL A 56 1.92 16.79 0.72
C VAL A 56 1.66 16.77 -0.79
N ASP A 57 2.62 17.25 -1.56
CA ASP A 57 2.57 17.17 -3.02
C ASP A 57 2.83 15.74 -3.49
N ASP A 58 1.99 15.25 -4.41
CA ASP A 58 2.19 13.96 -5.07
C ASP A 58 3.31 14.05 -6.12
N ALA A 59 4.28 13.18 -6.00
CA ALA A 59 5.40 13.05 -6.95
C ALA A 59 5.54 11.61 -7.47
N GLY A 60 4.43 10.89 -7.59
CA GLY A 60 4.42 9.50 -8.03
C GLY A 60 5.14 9.22 -9.36
N PRO A 61 5.59 7.98 -9.58
CA PRO A 61 6.24 7.59 -10.81
C PRO A 61 5.29 7.69 -12.01
N LYS A 62 5.81 8.02 -13.18
CA LYS A 62 5.05 7.94 -14.42
C LYS A 62 5.03 6.51 -14.93
N VAL A 63 3.85 5.97 -15.16
CA VAL A 63 3.65 4.64 -15.74
C VAL A 63 2.94 4.78 -17.10
N ALA A 64 3.43 4.11 -18.12
CA ALA A 64 2.82 4.06 -19.44
C ALA A 64 3.11 2.71 -20.10
N GLY A 65 2.09 2.08 -20.73
CA GLY A 65 2.22 0.77 -21.38
C GLY A 65 2.66 -0.32 -20.39
N GLY A 66 2.13 -0.34 -19.17
CA GLY A 66 2.49 -1.33 -18.14
C GLY A 66 3.95 -1.26 -17.67
N GLU A 67 4.62 -0.12 -17.85
CA GLU A 67 6.03 0.06 -17.50
C GLU A 67 6.28 1.39 -16.78
N MET A 68 7.09 1.36 -15.71
CA MET A 68 7.55 2.56 -15.04
C MET A 68 8.59 3.29 -15.92
N LYS A 69 8.36 4.57 -16.17
CA LYS A 69 9.21 5.40 -17.05
C LYS A 69 10.05 6.38 -16.24
N ASN A 70 11.34 6.50 -16.66
CA ASN A 70 12.27 7.53 -16.23
C ASN A 70 12.41 7.67 -14.70
N ALA A 71 12.93 6.65 -14.04
CA ALA A 71 13.20 6.64 -12.60
C ALA A 71 14.05 7.83 -12.12
N ALA A 72 15.06 8.27 -12.93
CA ALA A 72 15.91 9.40 -12.57
C ALA A 72 15.10 10.71 -12.44
N ALA A 73 14.20 10.97 -13.40
CA ALA A 73 13.34 12.14 -13.33
C ALA A 73 12.33 12.05 -12.18
N TRP A 74 11.88 10.84 -11.86
CA TRP A 74 11.05 10.62 -10.67
C TRP A 74 11.80 10.96 -9.39
N TYR A 75 13.01 10.48 -9.18
CA TYR A 75 13.82 10.82 -8.01
C TYR A 75 14.03 12.33 -7.84
N VAL A 76 14.33 13.04 -8.93
CA VAL A 76 14.51 14.50 -8.87
C VAL A 76 13.21 15.20 -8.49
N ARG A 77 12.07 14.80 -9.07
CA ARG A 77 10.76 15.37 -8.72
C ARG A 77 10.38 15.10 -7.27
N SER A 78 10.60 13.87 -6.78
CA SER A 78 10.31 13.48 -5.40
C SER A 78 11.15 14.29 -4.42
N TRP A 79 12.44 14.49 -4.71
CA TRP A 79 13.30 15.34 -3.90
C TRP A 79 12.84 16.80 -3.86
N LEU A 80 12.43 17.36 -5.01
CA LEU A 80 11.88 18.73 -5.07
C LEU A 80 10.55 18.85 -4.33
N ALA A 81 9.66 17.88 -4.48
CA ALA A 81 8.40 17.83 -3.75
C ALA A 81 8.64 17.80 -2.24
N GLN A 82 9.54 16.94 -1.78
CA GLN A 82 9.90 16.86 -0.37
C GLN A 82 10.41 18.21 0.18
N ARG A 83 11.28 18.92 -0.55
CA ARG A 83 11.75 20.24 -0.11
C ARG A 83 10.63 21.27 0.05
N ARG A 84 9.57 21.18 -0.76
CA ARG A 84 8.37 22.03 -0.63
C ARG A 84 7.45 21.57 0.49
N ASN A 85 7.40 20.29 0.76
CA ASN A 85 6.54 19.71 1.80
C ASN A 85 7.08 19.99 3.21
N VAL A 86 8.39 19.93 3.44
CA VAL A 86 9.01 20.11 4.75
C VAL A 86 8.52 21.36 5.51
N PRO A 87 8.49 22.58 4.93
CA PRO A 87 8.00 23.75 5.65
C PRO A 87 6.53 23.66 6.07
N ARG A 88 5.69 23.00 5.26
CA ARG A 88 4.25 22.81 5.53
C ARG A 88 4.06 21.84 6.71
N VAL A 89 4.76 20.70 6.63
CA VAL A 89 4.71 19.67 7.69
C VAL A 89 5.33 20.19 9.00
N LEU A 90 6.42 20.96 8.92
CA LEU A 90 7.04 21.58 10.09
C LEU A 90 6.08 22.57 10.78
N ARG A 91 5.32 23.37 10.03
CA ARG A 91 4.27 24.22 10.58
C ARG A 91 3.24 23.39 11.33
N LEU A 92 2.70 22.35 10.68
CA LEU A 92 1.73 21.43 11.29
C LEU A 92 2.30 20.77 12.56
N ALA A 93 3.55 20.32 12.53
CA ALA A 93 4.21 19.73 13.68
C ALA A 93 4.36 20.72 14.85
N ARG A 94 4.67 21.99 14.57
CA ARG A 94 4.75 23.05 15.62
C ARG A 94 3.38 23.38 16.21
N GLU A 95 2.34 23.44 15.37
CA GLU A 95 0.96 23.72 15.79
C GLU A 95 0.38 22.56 16.62
N PHE A 96 0.56 21.35 16.16
CA PHE A 96 0.03 20.15 16.84
C PHE A 96 0.85 19.75 18.06
N ALA A 97 2.13 20.13 18.12
CA ALA A 97 3.08 19.79 19.17
C ALA A 97 3.07 18.29 19.52
N PRO A 98 3.41 17.39 18.57
CA PRO A 98 3.36 15.95 18.77
C PRO A 98 4.40 15.47 19.78
N HIS A 99 4.13 14.33 20.42
CA HIS A 99 5.09 13.63 21.25
C HIS A 99 5.96 12.66 20.44
N ALA A 100 5.49 12.23 19.26
CA ALA A 100 6.24 11.47 18.27
C ALA A 100 5.69 11.71 16.86
N VAL A 101 6.52 11.47 15.85
CA VAL A 101 6.11 11.45 14.44
C VAL A 101 6.29 10.03 13.89
N VAL A 102 5.25 9.52 13.25
CA VAL A 102 5.26 8.27 12.49
C VAL A 102 5.12 8.60 11.02
N CYS A 103 5.91 8.00 10.14
CA CYS A 103 5.72 8.14 8.71
C CYS A 103 5.76 6.79 8.01
N ASP A 104 4.80 6.57 7.12
CA ASP A 104 4.74 5.44 6.19
C ASP A 104 5.18 5.96 4.81
N GLU A 105 6.47 5.78 4.54
CA GLU A 105 7.17 6.26 3.33
C GLU A 105 6.90 7.74 2.97
N GLU A 106 6.68 8.55 3.99
CA GLU A 106 6.57 10.00 3.89
C GLU A 106 7.81 10.63 4.57
N PHE A 107 8.64 11.30 3.79
CA PHE A 107 9.97 11.73 4.22
C PHE A 107 10.02 13.13 4.85
N SER A 108 9.07 14.00 4.52
CA SER A 108 9.06 15.37 5.05
C SER A 108 8.74 15.41 6.55
N GLY A 109 7.95 14.44 7.02
CA GLY A 109 7.66 14.26 8.44
C GLY A 109 8.89 13.85 9.25
N MET A 110 9.77 13.03 8.68
CA MET A 110 11.02 12.65 9.34
C MET A 110 11.95 13.85 9.54
N THR A 111 12.01 14.73 8.56
CA THR A 111 12.76 15.99 8.67
C THR A 111 12.13 16.91 9.71
N ALA A 112 10.81 17.11 9.66
CA ALA A 112 10.09 17.95 10.61
C ALA A 112 10.22 17.44 12.05
N ALA A 113 10.17 16.13 12.27
CA ALA A 113 10.35 15.51 13.59
C ALA A 113 11.75 15.82 14.18
N GLY A 114 12.79 15.76 13.35
CA GLY A 114 14.14 16.14 13.74
C GLY A 114 14.24 17.61 14.18
N GLU A 115 13.58 18.51 13.46
CA GLU A 115 13.55 19.95 13.76
C GLU A 115 12.79 20.28 15.06
N VAL A 116 11.71 19.56 15.37
CA VAL A 116 10.96 19.76 16.63
C VAL A 116 11.48 18.90 17.77
N GLY A 117 12.49 18.06 17.53
CA GLY A 117 13.19 17.26 18.54
C GLY A 117 12.31 16.17 19.18
N VAL A 118 11.47 15.48 18.42
CA VAL A 118 10.64 14.37 18.89
C VAL A 118 11.05 13.03 18.27
N PRO A 119 10.77 11.89 18.94
CA PRO A 119 11.04 10.56 18.42
C PRO A 119 10.39 10.31 17.05
N ARG A 120 11.08 9.53 16.22
CA ARG A 120 10.71 9.22 14.84
C ARG A 120 10.54 7.72 14.64
N ALA A 121 9.36 7.31 14.18
CA ALA A 121 9.12 5.97 13.65
C ALA A 121 8.91 6.03 12.14
N PHE A 122 9.55 5.15 11.40
CA PHE A 122 9.40 5.04 9.96
C PHE A 122 8.93 3.64 9.59
N ILE A 123 7.89 3.56 8.77
CA ILE A 123 7.32 2.30 8.28
C ILE A 123 7.70 2.17 6.81
N THR A 124 8.32 1.06 6.42
CA THR A 124 8.65 0.75 5.04
C THR A 124 8.83 -0.74 4.83
N ASP A 125 8.44 -1.25 3.69
CA ASP A 125 8.76 -2.59 3.17
C ASP A 125 9.92 -2.54 2.15
N GLU A 126 10.41 -1.36 1.79
CA GLU A 126 11.55 -1.17 0.92
C GLU A 126 12.83 -0.82 1.69
N LEU A 127 13.76 -1.74 1.78
CA LEU A 127 15.09 -1.49 2.38
C LEU A 127 16.15 -1.12 1.33
N GLU A 128 15.90 -1.40 0.07
CA GLU A 128 16.78 -1.13 -1.06
C GLU A 128 15.98 -0.57 -2.25
N LEU A 129 16.57 0.41 -2.92
CA LEU A 129 16.04 0.90 -4.19
C LEU A 129 16.47 -0.03 -5.33
N GLY A 130 16.01 0.19 -6.54
CA GLY A 130 16.37 -0.69 -7.67
C GLY A 130 15.61 -0.36 -8.94
N PHE A 131 15.14 0.88 -9.04
CA PHE A 131 14.30 1.34 -10.16
C PHE A 131 15.08 1.86 -11.35
N ALA A 132 16.38 2.15 -11.19
CA ALA A 132 17.17 2.86 -12.20
C ALA A 132 17.79 1.92 -13.22
N LYS A 133 17.58 2.21 -14.51
CA LYS A 133 18.25 1.58 -15.65
C LYS A 133 19.21 2.56 -16.34
N GLY A 134 20.39 2.06 -16.73
CA GLY A 134 21.44 2.86 -17.37
C GLY A 134 22.40 3.53 -16.37
N ARG A 135 23.57 3.92 -16.86
CA ARG A 135 24.71 4.38 -16.03
C ARG A 135 24.39 5.65 -15.24
N VAL A 136 23.78 6.65 -15.88
CA VAL A 136 23.47 7.95 -15.26
C VAL A 136 22.38 7.79 -14.21
N ALA A 137 21.28 7.08 -14.53
CA ALA A 137 20.20 6.85 -13.59
C ALA A 137 20.67 6.08 -12.36
N ARG A 138 21.51 5.06 -12.52
CA ARG A 138 22.13 4.32 -11.41
C ARG A 138 23.05 5.18 -10.54
N ALA A 139 23.74 6.17 -11.13
CA ALA A 139 24.58 7.09 -10.36
C ALA A 139 23.73 8.00 -9.45
N ILE A 140 22.59 8.49 -9.97
CA ILE A 140 21.60 9.25 -9.19
C ILE A 140 21.01 8.36 -8.10
N GLU A 141 20.57 7.17 -8.45
CA GLU A 141 19.97 6.22 -7.50
C GLU A 141 20.91 5.88 -6.33
N ARG A 142 22.20 5.59 -6.60
CA ARG A 142 23.19 5.37 -5.52
C ARG A 142 23.33 6.54 -4.56
N ARG A 143 23.12 7.78 -5.03
CA ARG A 143 23.14 8.95 -4.15
C ARG A 143 21.88 9.05 -3.30
N VAL A 144 20.73 8.78 -3.90
CA VAL A 144 19.44 8.71 -3.21
C VAL A 144 19.45 7.58 -2.18
N GLU A 145 19.96 6.42 -2.56
CA GLU A 145 20.06 5.24 -1.68
C GLU A 145 20.95 5.49 -0.46
N ARG A 146 22.09 6.19 -0.61
CA ARG A 146 22.93 6.57 0.53
C ARG A 146 22.19 7.50 1.50
N TRP A 147 21.45 8.47 0.97
CA TRP A 147 20.61 9.34 1.78
C TRP A 147 19.51 8.54 2.48
N TYR A 148 18.85 7.64 1.76
CA TYR A 148 17.78 6.78 2.28
C TYR A 148 18.30 5.87 3.39
N LYS A 149 19.41 5.16 3.19
CA LYS A 149 20.05 4.34 4.23
C LYS A 149 20.47 5.16 5.46
N GLY A 150 20.94 6.39 5.24
CA GLY A 150 21.21 7.33 6.33
C GLY A 150 19.96 7.70 7.13
N LEU A 151 18.83 7.94 6.44
CA LEU A 151 17.53 8.18 7.08
C LEU A 151 17.09 6.97 7.90
N LEU A 152 17.08 5.77 7.31
CA LEU A 152 16.68 4.53 7.98
C LEU A 152 17.53 4.24 9.24
N GLY A 153 18.82 4.58 9.20
CA GLY A 153 19.72 4.48 10.37
C GLY A 153 19.52 5.56 11.43
N SER A 154 18.87 6.68 11.09
CA SER A 154 18.71 7.83 11.97
C SER A 154 17.38 7.89 12.71
N VAL A 155 16.40 7.04 12.35
CA VAL A 155 15.12 6.98 13.05
C VAL A 155 15.22 6.16 14.33
N ASP A 156 14.41 6.50 15.33
CA ASP A 156 14.41 5.79 16.61
C ASP A 156 13.78 4.41 16.49
N LEU A 157 12.85 4.23 15.55
CA LEU A 157 12.15 2.98 15.28
C LEU A 157 11.93 2.84 13.77
N LEU A 158 12.43 1.75 13.19
CA LEU A 158 12.15 1.33 11.82
C LEU A 158 11.25 0.10 11.86
N VAL A 159 10.02 0.25 11.39
CA VAL A 159 9.00 -0.80 11.35
C VAL A 159 8.94 -1.39 9.95
N ILE A 160 9.10 -2.70 9.85
CA ILE A 160 9.07 -3.42 8.59
C ILE A 160 7.85 -4.35 8.61
N PRO A 161 6.82 -4.10 7.78
CA PRO A 161 5.61 -4.90 7.71
C PRO A 161 5.84 -6.17 6.86
N ASP A 162 6.78 -6.97 7.27
CA ASP A 162 7.16 -8.23 6.64
C ASP A 162 7.72 -9.19 7.69
N GLU A 163 8.02 -10.42 7.28
CA GLU A 163 8.69 -11.43 8.07
C GLU A 163 10.22 -11.20 8.04
N GLY A 164 10.89 -11.34 9.18
CA GLY A 164 12.33 -11.16 9.27
C GLY A 164 12.84 -11.13 10.70
N GLU A 165 14.12 -10.85 10.86
CA GLU A 165 14.80 -10.78 12.16
C GLU A 165 15.05 -9.34 12.58
N ASP A 166 14.71 -9.01 13.84
CA ASP A 166 14.96 -7.71 14.44
C ASP A 166 16.45 -7.41 14.54
N ALA A 167 16.86 -6.19 14.19
CA ALA A 167 18.25 -5.76 14.27
C ALA A 167 18.38 -4.24 14.48
N GLY A 168 19.13 -3.82 15.48
CA GLY A 168 19.31 -2.41 15.78
C GLY A 168 17.96 -1.70 16.05
N ASN A 169 17.64 -0.68 15.24
CA ASN A 169 16.36 0.03 15.30
C ASN A 169 15.25 -0.63 14.48
N ARG A 170 15.52 -1.73 13.78
CA ARG A 170 14.58 -2.45 12.90
C ARG A 170 13.72 -3.42 13.69
N ARG A 171 12.43 -3.42 13.41
CA ARG A 171 11.45 -4.37 13.95
C ARG A 171 10.60 -4.92 12.83
N TYR A 172 10.66 -6.23 12.64
CA TYR A 172 9.80 -6.97 11.72
C TYR A 172 8.52 -7.37 12.43
N ILE A 173 7.39 -6.94 11.89
CA ILE A 173 6.10 -7.08 12.58
C ILE A 173 5.14 -8.03 11.86
N GLY A 174 5.55 -8.62 10.76
CA GLY A 174 4.65 -9.31 9.85
C GLY A 174 3.74 -8.37 9.07
N PRO A 175 2.94 -8.91 8.14
CA PRO A 175 2.02 -8.14 7.32
C PRO A 175 1.03 -7.30 8.14
N ILE A 176 0.75 -6.09 7.64
CA ILE A 176 -0.33 -5.23 8.14
C ILE A 176 -1.53 -5.42 7.21
N VAL A 177 -2.61 -5.97 7.73
CA VAL A 177 -3.77 -6.38 6.94
C VAL A 177 -5.05 -5.76 7.49
N ARG A 178 -5.91 -5.30 6.60
CA ARG A 178 -7.27 -4.88 6.99
C ARG A 178 -8.15 -6.12 7.18
N ALA A 179 -8.77 -6.23 8.34
CA ALA A 179 -9.74 -7.27 8.59
C ALA A 179 -10.98 -7.12 7.70
N ARG A 180 -11.57 -8.24 7.31
CA ARG A 180 -12.87 -8.26 6.63
C ARG A 180 -13.94 -7.67 7.54
N THR A 181 -14.78 -6.77 7.03
CA THR A 181 -15.78 -6.03 7.80
C THR A 181 -17.21 -6.49 7.58
N ALA A 182 -17.50 -7.23 6.48
CA ALA A 182 -18.84 -7.65 6.13
C ALA A 182 -18.89 -9.08 5.54
N PRO A 183 -20.00 -9.80 5.70
CA PRO A 183 -20.25 -11.06 5.00
C PRO A 183 -20.28 -10.88 3.48
N CYS A 184 -19.86 -11.89 2.69
CA CYS A 184 -19.76 -11.78 1.23
C CYS A 184 -21.11 -11.45 0.55
N ALA A 185 -22.21 -11.95 1.06
CA ALA A 185 -23.55 -11.61 0.54
C ALA A 185 -23.86 -10.12 0.67
N GLU A 186 -23.43 -9.49 1.76
CA GLU A 186 -23.59 -8.04 1.96
C GLU A 186 -22.67 -7.24 1.04
N VAL A 187 -21.40 -7.65 0.91
CA VAL A 187 -20.43 -7.02 0.01
C VAL A 187 -20.94 -7.06 -1.43
N ARG A 188 -21.43 -8.20 -1.90
CA ARG A 188 -22.02 -8.35 -3.24
C ARG A 188 -23.22 -7.43 -3.45
N ARG A 189 -24.16 -7.42 -2.49
CA ARG A 189 -25.33 -6.55 -2.55
C ARG A 189 -24.95 -5.07 -2.62
N ARG A 190 -23.98 -4.63 -1.80
CA ARG A 190 -23.47 -3.25 -1.76
C ARG A 190 -22.94 -2.79 -3.11
N HIS A 191 -22.28 -3.67 -3.83
CA HIS A 191 -21.63 -3.37 -5.10
C HIS A 191 -22.44 -3.85 -6.34
N GLY A 192 -23.64 -4.36 -6.14
CA GLY A 192 -24.48 -4.86 -7.25
C GLY A 192 -23.90 -6.09 -7.98
N ILE A 193 -23.08 -6.89 -7.30
CA ILE A 193 -22.43 -8.07 -7.85
C ILE A 193 -23.37 -9.26 -7.64
N PRO A 194 -23.73 -10.04 -8.67
CA PRO A 194 -24.60 -11.19 -8.55
C PRO A 194 -23.96 -12.34 -7.75
N ASP A 195 -24.79 -13.26 -7.28
CA ASP A 195 -24.33 -14.51 -6.70
C ASP A 195 -23.57 -15.35 -7.74
N GLY A 196 -22.68 -16.22 -7.26
CA GLY A 196 -21.85 -17.08 -8.09
C GLY A 196 -20.36 -16.76 -7.99
N ARG A 197 -19.59 -17.32 -8.93
CA ARG A 197 -18.13 -17.14 -8.92
C ARG A 197 -17.75 -15.72 -9.30
N MET A 198 -16.71 -15.19 -8.64
CA MET A 198 -16.22 -13.83 -8.80
C MET A 198 -14.70 -13.81 -8.92
N VAL A 199 -14.18 -13.20 -9.97
CA VAL A 199 -12.76 -12.89 -10.13
C VAL A 199 -12.55 -11.40 -9.95
N LEU A 200 -11.70 -11.02 -9.00
CA LEU A 200 -11.37 -9.63 -8.68
C LEU A 200 -10.07 -9.23 -9.39
N VAL A 201 -10.11 -8.18 -10.19
CA VAL A 201 -8.90 -7.50 -10.69
C VAL A 201 -8.65 -6.26 -9.85
N SER A 202 -7.56 -6.29 -9.07
CA SER A 202 -7.17 -5.17 -8.20
C SER A 202 -6.00 -4.41 -8.83
N LEU A 203 -6.30 -3.20 -9.33
CA LEU A 203 -5.33 -2.29 -9.92
C LEU A 203 -4.73 -1.37 -8.83
N SER A 204 -3.51 -0.90 -9.04
CA SER A 204 -2.74 -0.14 -8.03
C SER A 204 -3.26 1.26 -7.71
N GLY A 205 -4.45 1.65 -8.15
CA GLY A 205 -5.00 3.00 -7.94
C GLY A 205 -4.22 4.15 -8.60
N SER A 206 -3.07 3.85 -9.18
CA SER A 206 -2.23 4.81 -9.93
C SER A 206 -2.59 4.90 -11.42
N GLY A 207 -3.58 4.12 -11.88
CA GLY A 207 -3.92 3.95 -13.29
C GLY A 207 -2.94 3.04 -14.07
N ALA A 208 -1.96 2.47 -13.37
CA ALA A 208 -1.07 1.45 -13.91
C ALA A 208 -1.78 0.09 -13.98
N GLY A 209 -1.43 -0.74 -14.94
CA GLY A 209 -2.01 -2.08 -15.07
C GLY A 209 -3.37 -2.11 -15.80
N ARG A 210 -3.75 -1.06 -16.52
CA ARG A 210 -5.01 -1.04 -17.28
C ARG A 210 -5.18 -2.21 -18.27
N GLU A 211 -4.08 -2.77 -18.77
CA GLU A 211 -4.09 -3.92 -19.66
C GLU A 211 -4.49 -5.21 -18.94
N LEU A 212 -4.40 -5.24 -17.60
CA LEU A 212 -4.66 -6.43 -16.80
C LEU A 212 -6.15 -6.85 -16.86
N ALA A 213 -7.07 -5.90 -16.76
CA ALA A 213 -8.50 -6.19 -16.70
C ALA A 213 -9.05 -6.75 -18.04
N PRO A 214 -8.74 -6.18 -19.22
CA PRO A 214 -9.12 -6.79 -20.51
C PRO A 214 -8.55 -8.20 -20.71
N LYS A 215 -7.28 -8.42 -20.35
CA LYS A 215 -6.64 -9.75 -20.46
C LYS A 215 -7.25 -10.76 -19.47
N ALA A 216 -7.59 -10.32 -18.26
CA ALA A 216 -8.32 -11.14 -17.30
C ALA A 216 -9.70 -11.52 -17.84
N LEU A 217 -10.44 -10.55 -18.41
CA LEU A 217 -11.75 -10.79 -19.01
C LEU A 217 -11.71 -11.87 -20.09
N ASP A 218 -10.71 -11.78 -20.98
CA ASP A 218 -10.49 -12.79 -22.02
C ASP A 218 -10.17 -14.17 -21.43
N ALA A 219 -9.38 -14.22 -20.35
CA ALA A 219 -9.04 -15.47 -19.68
C ALA A 219 -10.25 -16.16 -19.02
N LEU A 220 -11.26 -15.39 -18.57
CA LEU A 220 -12.47 -15.96 -17.96
C LEU A 220 -13.30 -16.83 -18.90
N ALA A 221 -13.18 -16.64 -20.22
CA ALA A 221 -13.86 -17.47 -21.22
C ALA A 221 -13.40 -18.95 -21.17
N ALA A 222 -12.20 -19.20 -20.66
CA ALA A 222 -11.65 -20.56 -20.53
C ALA A 222 -12.00 -21.24 -19.18
N VAL A 223 -12.71 -20.58 -18.27
CA VAL A 223 -13.03 -21.13 -16.95
C VAL A 223 -14.17 -22.15 -17.06
N PRO A 224 -13.95 -23.40 -16.63
CA PRO A 224 -14.99 -24.44 -16.69
C PRO A 224 -16.22 -24.11 -15.83
N GLY A 225 -17.40 -24.57 -16.26
CA GLY A 225 -18.64 -24.39 -15.48
C GLY A 225 -19.26 -23.00 -15.56
N GLY A 226 -18.95 -22.24 -16.60
CA GLY A 226 -19.49 -20.90 -16.86
C GLY A 226 -18.54 -19.78 -16.43
N ARG A 227 -18.71 -18.64 -17.05
CA ARG A 227 -17.87 -17.47 -16.87
C ARG A 227 -18.14 -16.81 -15.50
N PRO A 228 -17.12 -16.61 -14.64
CA PRO A 228 -17.26 -15.82 -13.41
C PRO A 228 -17.58 -14.35 -13.70
N ALA A 229 -18.21 -13.65 -12.75
CA ALA A 229 -18.27 -12.19 -12.75
C ALA A 229 -16.85 -11.62 -12.64
N LEU A 230 -16.53 -10.62 -13.47
CA LEU A 230 -15.30 -9.85 -13.37
C LEU A 230 -15.56 -8.57 -12.57
N VAL A 231 -14.93 -8.45 -11.43
CA VAL A 231 -14.95 -7.21 -10.61
C VAL A 231 -13.63 -6.49 -10.78
N VAL A 232 -13.66 -5.21 -11.12
CA VAL A 232 -12.45 -4.40 -11.30
C VAL A 232 -12.45 -3.26 -10.28
N VAL A 233 -11.34 -3.12 -9.54
CA VAL A 233 -11.15 -2.04 -8.57
C VAL A 233 -9.82 -1.31 -8.81
N GLY A 234 -9.75 -0.06 -8.34
CA GLY A 234 -8.57 0.79 -8.52
C GLY A 234 -8.45 1.44 -9.89
N ASN A 235 -9.43 1.22 -10.78
CA ASN A 235 -9.46 1.90 -12.07
C ASN A 235 -9.82 3.39 -11.89
N ARG A 236 -9.00 4.26 -12.44
CA ARG A 236 -9.20 5.73 -12.43
C ARG A 236 -9.40 6.32 -13.83
N GLY A 237 -9.55 5.47 -14.81
CA GLY A 237 -9.78 5.88 -16.19
C GLY A 237 -11.22 5.67 -16.63
N THR A 238 -11.40 5.49 -17.93
CA THR A 238 -12.66 5.06 -18.51
C THR A 238 -13.06 3.73 -17.89
N LYS A 239 -14.30 3.66 -17.39
CA LYS A 239 -14.83 2.41 -16.84
C LYS A 239 -14.84 1.33 -17.90
N MET A 240 -14.53 0.14 -17.46
CA MET A 240 -14.67 -1.06 -18.31
C MET A 240 -16.14 -1.48 -18.31
N GLU A 241 -16.72 -1.60 -19.48
CA GLU A 241 -18.11 -2.04 -19.67
C GLU A 241 -18.15 -3.42 -20.33
N GLY A 242 -19.18 -4.18 -20.04
CA GLY A 242 -19.42 -5.50 -20.64
C GLY A 242 -20.34 -6.37 -19.80
N GLU A 243 -20.89 -7.40 -20.41
CA GLU A 243 -21.70 -8.38 -19.69
C GLU A 243 -20.88 -9.12 -18.63
N GLY A 244 -21.37 -9.14 -17.39
CA GLY A 244 -20.69 -9.75 -16.24
C GLY A 244 -19.45 -8.98 -15.77
N VAL A 245 -19.27 -7.70 -16.15
CA VAL A 245 -18.18 -6.81 -15.75
C VAL A 245 -18.71 -5.77 -14.79
N TYR A 246 -18.06 -5.61 -13.63
CA TYR A 246 -18.39 -4.67 -12.56
C TYR A 246 -17.17 -3.82 -12.25
N ASP A 247 -16.99 -2.70 -12.95
CA ASP A 247 -15.92 -1.73 -12.69
C ASP A 247 -16.38 -0.74 -11.60
N LEU A 248 -15.87 -0.96 -10.40
CA LEU A 248 -16.24 -0.21 -9.20
C LEU A 248 -15.38 1.05 -9.00
N GLY A 249 -14.34 1.24 -9.81
CA GLY A 249 -13.40 2.32 -9.61
C GLY A 249 -12.60 2.15 -8.30
N VAL A 250 -12.40 3.24 -7.56
CA VAL A 250 -11.75 3.20 -6.24
C VAL A 250 -12.79 2.90 -5.17
N VAL A 251 -12.55 1.86 -4.37
CA VAL A 251 -13.44 1.43 -3.28
C VAL A 251 -12.71 1.50 -1.94
N ARG A 252 -13.46 1.64 -0.85
CA ARG A 252 -12.91 1.67 0.52
C ARG A 252 -12.75 0.29 1.14
N ASP A 253 -13.56 -0.65 0.71
CA ASP A 253 -13.71 -2.00 1.23
C ASP A 253 -13.07 -3.08 0.33
N ASN A 254 -11.94 -2.74 -0.32
CA ASN A 254 -11.22 -3.69 -1.19
C ASN A 254 -10.87 -5.00 -0.48
N GLN A 255 -10.52 -4.96 0.82
CA GLN A 255 -10.24 -6.16 1.62
C GLN A 255 -11.43 -7.11 1.70
N ASP A 256 -12.66 -6.57 1.71
CA ASP A 256 -13.88 -7.37 1.72
C ASP A 256 -14.08 -8.06 0.36
N LEU A 257 -13.83 -7.34 -0.74
CA LEU A 257 -13.89 -7.90 -2.09
C LEU A 257 -12.80 -8.96 -2.31
N VAL A 258 -11.57 -8.71 -1.84
CA VAL A 258 -10.47 -9.70 -1.87
C VAL A 258 -10.87 -10.98 -1.12
N ALA A 259 -11.44 -10.85 0.08
CA ALA A 259 -11.87 -12.00 0.87
C ALA A 259 -13.02 -12.79 0.23
N CYS A 260 -13.87 -12.12 -0.53
CA CYS A 260 -15.04 -12.73 -1.19
C CYS A 260 -14.77 -13.26 -2.62
N ALA A 261 -13.62 -12.94 -3.20
CA ALA A 261 -13.27 -13.39 -4.54
C ALA A 261 -12.89 -14.87 -4.58
N ASP A 262 -13.19 -15.54 -5.68
CA ASP A 262 -12.72 -16.90 -5.98
C ASP A 262 -11.30 -16.90 -6.56
N LEU A 263 -10.86 -15.76 -7.08
CA LEU A 263 -9.49 -15.49 -7.52
C LEU A 263 -9.26 -13.98 -7.51
N VAL A 264 -8.09 -13.55 -7.06
CA VAL A 264 -7.60 -12.18 -7.22
C VAL A 264 -6.52 -12.14 -8.30
N ILE A 265 -6.59 -11.14 -9.18
CA ILE A 265 -5.52 -10.81 -10.13
C ILE A 265 -5.06 -9.39 -9.83
N SER A 266 -3.79 -9.20 -9.48
CA SER A 266 -3.28 -7.93 -8.97
C SER A 266 -1.99 -7.49 -9.65
N THR A 267 -1.70 -6.19 -9.61
CA THR A 267 -0.43 -5.59 -10.06
C THR A 267 0.71 -5.77 -9.04
N ALA A 268 0.69 -6.80 -8.23
CA ALA A 268 1.72 -7.13 -7.23
C ALA A 268 1.93 -6.08 -6.12
N GLY A 269 0.89 -5.31 -5.77
CA GLY A 269 0.91 -4.45 -4.59
C GLY A 269 0.86 -5.26 -3.30
N LYS A 270 1.79 -5.00 -2.36
CA LYS A 270 1.96 -5.75 -1.10
C LYS A 270 0.66 -5.90 -0.31
N SER A 271 -0.08 -4.81 -0.10
CA SER A 271 -1.33 -4.84 0.69
C SER A 271 -2.37 -5.82 0.14
N THR A 272 -2.55 -5.90 -1.20
CA THR A 272 -3.51 -6.84 -1.80
C THR A 272 -3.03 -8.29 -1.69
N ILE A 273 -1.72 -8.52 -1.79
CA ILE A 273 -1.11 -9.85 -1.60
C ILE A 273 -1.37 -10.33 -0.16
N ASP A 274 -1.10 -9.48 0.81
CA ASP A 274 -1.26 -9.79 2.24
C ASP A 274 -2.74 -10.01 2.61
N GLU A 275 -3.65 -9.17 2.07
CA GLU A 275 -5.10 -9.34 2.24
C GLU A 275 -5.61 -10.68 1.63
N ALA A 276 -5.08 -11.07 0.45
CA ALA A 276 -5.42 -12.35 -0.16
C ALA A 276 -4.89 -13.53 0.66
N ALA A 277 -3.67 -13.44 1.16
CA ALA A 277 -3.08 -14.45 2.05
C ALA A 277 -3.86 -14.59 3.36
N ALA A 278 -4.26 -13.46 3.97
CA ALA A 278 -5.09 -13.45 5.18
C ALA A 278 -6.44 -14.12 4.96
N ALA A 279 -7.06 -13.94 3.79
CA ALA A 279 -8.35 -14.52 3.45
C ALA A 279 -8.25 -15.95 2.90
N GLY A 280 -7.07 -16.47 2.59
CA GLY A 280 -6.87 -17.72 1.87
C GLY A 280 -7.37 -17.64 0.42
N THR A 281 -7.48 -16.46 -0.15
CA THR A 281 -7.95 -16.25 -1.52
C THR A 281 -6.81 -16.47 -2.49
N PRO A 282 -6.97 -17.31 -3.53
CA PRO A 282 -5.93 -17.53 -4.54
C PRO A 282 -5.63 -16.22 -5.28
N ILE A 283 -4.35 -16.00 -5.59
CA ILE A 283 -3.90 -14.78 -6.24
C ILE A 283 -2.96 -15.06 -7.41
N ILE A 284 -3.11 -14.28 -8.49
CA ILE A 284 -2.14 -14.12 -9.57
C ILE A 284 -1.61 -12.70 -9.51
N VAL A 285 -0.30 -12.55 -9.49
CA VAL A 285 0.34 -11.24 -9.41
C VAL A 285 1.13 -10.94 -10.69
N VAL A 286 0.75 -9.86 -11.39
CA VAL A 286 1.39 -9.44 -12.64
C VAL A 286 2.01 -8.06 -12.42
N PRO A 287 3.33 -7.96 -12.19
CA PRO A 287 3.96 -6.70 -11.82
C PRO A 287 4.02 -5.73 -13.01
N ILE A 288 4.00 -4.44 -12.67
CA ILE A 288 4.34 -3.37 -13.61
C ILE A 288 5.84 -3.50 -13.94
N ARG A 289 6.18 -3.54 -15.22
CA ARG A 289 7.58 -3.64 -15.67
C ARG A 289 8.42 -2.47 -15.15
N ASN A 290 9.63 -2.77 -14.72
CA ASN A 290 10.56 -1.80 -14.13
C ASN A 290 10.09 -1.19 -12.81
N HIS A 291 9.16 -1.83 -12.12
CA HIS A 291 8.77 -1.48 -10.76
C HIS A 291 9.40 -2.52 -9.81
N ALA A 292 10.59 -2.18 -9.27
CA ALA A 292 11.42 -3.14 -8.55
C ALA A 292 10.70 -3.84 -7.39
N GLU A 293 9.94 -3.10 -6.58
CA GLU A 293 9.12 -3.66 -5.50
C GLU A 293 8.13 -4.69 -6.04
N GLN A 294 7.33 -4.33 -7.04
CA GLN A 294 6.32 -5.23 -7.60
C GLN A 294 6.94 -6.46 -8.29
N GLU A 295 8.08 -6.27 -8.95
CA GLU A 295 8.82 -7.40 -9.55
C GLU A 295 9.33 -8.36 -8.47
N ARG A 296 9.82 -7.85 -7.33
CA ARG A 296 10.21 -8.68 -6.17
C ARG A 296 9.00 -9.42 -5.57
N ASN A 297 7.91 -8.69 -5.33
CA ASN A 297 6.68 -9.26 -4.79
C ASN A 297 6.14 -10.38 -5.68
N ALA A 298 6.09 -10.17 -6.99
CA ALA A 298 5.63 -11.19 -7.94
C ALA A 298 6.57 -12.41 -7.99
N ALA A 299 7.88 -12.19 -8.01
CA ALA A 299 8.87 -13.27 -8.04
C ALA A 299 8.78 -14.18 -6.81
N ALA A 300 8.46 -13.65 -5.64
CA ALA A 300 8.23 -14.44 -4.42
C ALA A 300 7.08 -15.46 -4.56
N PHE A 301 6.14 -15.21 -5.47
CA PHE A 301 5.02 -16.10 -5.81
C PHE A 301 5.21 -16.87 -7.12
N GLY A 302 6.40 -16.79 -7.73
CA GLY A 302 6.72 -17.46 -8.99
C GLY A 302 6.11 -16.79 -10.24
N PHE A 303 5.74 -15.51 -10.13
CA PHE A 303 5.15 -14.74 -11.24
C PHE A 303 6.10 -13.66 -11.76
N SER A 304 5.78 -13.16 -12.96
CA SER A 304 6.52 -12.09 -13.64
C SER A 304 5.59 -11.25 -14.52
N SER A 305 6.09 -10.19 -15.10
CA SER A 305 5.32 -9.37 -16.06
C SER A 305 4.94 -10.10 -17.34
N SER A 306 5.63 -11.20 -17.71
CA SER A 306 5.28 -12.03 -18.87
C SER A 306 4.00 -12.86 -18.64
N ASP A 307 3.59 -13.06 -17.40
CA ASP A 307 2.38 -13.81 -17.07
C ASP A 307 1.09 -13.09 -17.45
N LEU A 308 1.17 -11.81 -17.81
CA LEU A 308 0.06 -11.09 -18.44
C LEU A 308 -0.48 -11.81 -19.70
N GLU A 309 0.42 -12.35 -20.51
CA GLU A 309 0.04 -13.07 -21.75
C GLU A 309 -0.41 -14.52 -21.49
N ARG A 310 -0.14 -15.02 -20.29
CA ARG A 310 -0.44 -16.39 -19.88
C ARG A 310 -1.71 -16.52 -19.03
N LEU A 311 -2.46 -15.44 -18.82
CA LEU A 311 -3.65 -15.47 -17.96
C LEU A 311 -4.67 -16.52 -18.38
N ARG A 312 -4.82 -16.83 -19.69
CA ARG A 312 -5.71 -17.91 -20.18
C ARG A 312 -5.34 -19.29 -19.64
N GLU A 313 -4.05 -19.52 -19.36
CA GLU A 313 -3.56 -20.77 -18.77
C GLU A 313 -3.62 -20.73 -17.22
N LEU A 314 -3.34 -19.58 -16.64
CA LEU A 314 -3.15 -19.41 -15.20
C LEU A 314 -4.47 -19.29 -14.44
N VAL A 315 -5.50 -18.67 -15.02
CA VAL A 315 -6.77 -18.35 -14.36
C VAL A 315 -7.63 -19.60 -14.11
N PRO A 316 -7.92 -20.47 -15.11
CA PRO A 316 -8.88 -21.56 -14.93
C PRO A 316 -8.57 -22.51 -13.75
N PRO A 317 -7.32 -22.97 -13.54
CA PRO A 317 -7.01 -23.89 -12.43
C PRO A 317 -7.00 -23.23 -11.06
N ARG A 318 -7.04 -21.90 -10.98
CA ARG A 318 -6.95 -21.15 -9.72
C ARG A 318 -8.28 -20.61 -9.23
N VAL A 319 -9.29 -20.50 -10.09
CA VAL A 319 -10.63 -20.04 -9.67
C VAL A 319 -11.23 -21.01 -8.66
N GLY A 320 -11.43 -20.55 -7.43
CA GLY A 320 -11.96 -21.34 -6.31
C GLY A 320 -10.93 -22.21 -5.59
N ALA A 321 -9.66 -22.21 -5.99
CA ALA A 321 -8.58 -22.96 -5.33
C ALA A 321 -8.11 -22.26 -4.04
N ARG A 322 -9.00 -22.13 -3.05
CA ARG A 322 -8.70 -21.45 -1.79
C ARG A 322 -7.64 -22.16 -0.99
N GLY A 323 -6.72 -21.37 -0.43
CA GLY A 323 -5.76 -21.81 0.58
C GLY A 323 -6.30 -21.67 2.01
N GLU A 324 -5.45 -21.97 2.98
CA GLU A 324 -5.75 -21.71 4.39
C GLU A 324 -5.60 -20.23 4.71
N PRO A 325 -6.58 -19.61 5.39
CA PRO A 325 -6.47 -18.22 5.87
C PRO A 325 -5.32 -18.08 6.87
N ARG A 326 -4.63 -16.93 6.81
CA ARG A 326 -3.56 -16.58 7.75
C ARG A 326 -4.00 -15.45 8.66
N SER A 327 -3.61 -15.53 9.95
CA SER A 327 -3.85 -14.45 10.90
C SER A 327 -2.61 -13.58 11.03
N TYR A 328 -2.80 -12.27 10.97
CA TYR A 328 -1.76 -11.28 11.15
C TYR A 328 -2.20 -10.25 12.20
N ASP A 329 -1.23 -9.72 12.93
CA ASP A 329 -1.41 -8.71 13.98
C ASP A 329 -0.43 -7.52 13.82
N GLY A 330 0.06 -7.31 12.59
CA GLY A 330 1.07 -6.32 12.27
C GLY A 330 0.69 -4.90 12.71
N GLU A 331 -0.57 -4.50 12.57
CA GLU A 331 -1.08 -3.19 13.01
C GLU A 331 -0.99 -3.03 14.54
N VAL A 332 -1.30 -4.09 15.29
CA VAL A 332 -1.22 -4.09 16.77
C VAL A 332 0.23 -4.03 17.22
N ARG A 333 1.12 -4.80 16.58
CA ARG A 333 2.55 -4.79 16.86
C ARG A 333 3.17 -3.45 16.52
N ALA A 334 2.84 -2.86 15.36
CA ALA A 334 3.29 -1.51 14.97
C ALA A 334 2.87 -0.46 16.00
N ALA A 335 1.59 -0.43 16.36
CA ALA A 335 1.06 0.52 17.32
C ALA A 335 1.72 0.38 18.71
N ARG A 336 1.92 -0.84 19.21
CA ARG A 336 2.63 -1.09 20.49
C ARG A 336 4.06 -0.58 20.45
N LEU A 337 4.79 -0.84 19.36
CA LEU A 337 6.16 -0.36 19.19
C LEU A 337 6.22 1.17 19.17
N VAL A 338 5.32 1.82 18.44
CA VAL A 338 5.22 3.29 18.43
C VAL A 338 4.93 3.82 19.82
N MET A 339 3.95 3.26 20.53
CA MET A 339 3.59 3.67 21.90
C MET A 339 4.71 3.41 22.92
N SER A 340 5.69 2.58 22.60
CA SER A 340 6.86 2.33 23.44
C SER A 340 7.99 3.36 23.28
N LEU A 341 7.88 4.31 22.34
CA LEU A 341 8.86 5.36 22.14
C LEU A 341 9.01 6.23 23.40
N PRO A 342 10.22 6.75 23.71
CA PRO A 342 10.56 7.31 25.03
C PRO A 342 9.61 8.41 25.55
N ARG A 343 9.10 9.27 24.66
CA ARG A 343 8.17 10.37 25.04
C ARG A 343 6.71 9.96 25.13
N LEU A 344 6.37 8.75 24.68
CA LEU A 344 4.99 8.22 24.69
C LEU A 344 4.77 7.27 25.86
N ARG A 345 5.84 6.75 26.48
CA ARG A 345 5.72 5.98 27.71
C ARG A 345 5.10 6.87 28.78
N ARG A 346 4.00 6.44 29.40
CA ARG A 346 3.54 7.06 30.64
C ARG A 346 4.68 6.93 31.65
N PRO A 347 5.04 7.98 32.38
CA PRO A 347 5.86 7.76 33.58
C PRO A 347 5.08 6.77 34.42
N ASP A 348 5.70 5.64 34.69
CA ASP A 348 5.13 4.62 35.57
C ASP A 348 4.74 5.31 36.87
N GLY A 349 3.44 5.19 37.24
CA GLY A 349 2.94 5.61 38.55
C GLY A 349 3.45 4.68 39.63
#